data_132a266292090f9cbb27e09c0531c1fa
#
_entry.id   132a266292090f9cbb27e09c0531c1fa
#
_cell.length_a   1.000
_cell.length_b   1.000
_cell.length_c   1.000
_cell.angle_alpha   90.00
_cell.angle_beta   90.00
_cell.angle_gamma   90.00
#
_symmetry.space_group_name_H-M   'P 1'
#
loop_
_entity.id
_entity.type
_entity.pdbx_description
1 polymer ?
#
loop_
_entity_poly.entity_id
_entity_poly.type
_entity_poly.pdbx_seq_one_letter_code
_entity_poly.pdbx_strand_id
1 'polypeptide(L)'
;MEILSIPEQITALFADLPAFAHLTGNLTLEDYSPKRYDFFQYPLGISWLGIPREQVSGPQEAFAALFLLDLHYQNDWIYNEAARTNADQFVIDRVPTDQWVQLLQNKWIANYFDLPRRQLRVIPVEPAAFLQKFLWWMPKSTSSGERAALESAVISVQWVYSLFPDAFYDMYFGQTDEHYFFAESGVYD
;
A
#
# COMPACT_ATOMS: atom_id res chain seq x y z
N MET A 1 -16.55 -1.25 -25.35
CA MET A 1 -15.53 -0.68 -24.44
C MET A 1 -14.93 -1.87 -23.72
N GLU A 2 -13.67 -2.11 -23.98
CA GLU A 2 -12.94 -3.24 -23.36
C GLU A 2 -12.69 -2.89 -21.89
N ILE A 3 -13.05 -3.79 -21.00
CA ILE A 3 -12.81 -3.59 -19.55
C ILE A 3 -11.37 -4.00 -19.29
N LEU A 4 -10.53 -3.05 -18.86
CA LEU A 4 -9.14 -3.31 -18.51
C LEU A 4 -9.06 -4.32 -17.35
N SER A 5 -8.10 -5.23 -17.40
CA SER A 5 -7.75 -6.10 -16.29
C SER A 5 -7.21 -5.28 -15.10
N ILE A 6 -7.23 -5.86 -13.89
CA ILE A 6 -6.72 -5.17 -12.70
C ILE A 6 -5.27 -4.72 -12.87
N PRO A 7 -4.33 -5.56 -13.36
CA PRO A 7 -2.97 -5.12 -13.65
C PRO A 7 -2.87 -3.93 -14.60
N GLU A 8 -3.68 -3.91 -15.66
CA GLU A 8 -3.72 -2.80 -16.60
C GLU A 8 -4.26 -1.53 -15.95
N GLN A 9 -5.29 -1.63 -15.11
CA GLN A 9 -5.83 -0.50 -14.36
C GLN A 9 -4.78 0.12 -13.42
N ILE A 10 -4.06 -0.70 -12.67
CA ILE A 10 -3.01 -0.22 -11.76
C ILE A 10 -1.83 0.35 -12.53
N THR A 11 -1.38 -0.32 -13.58
CA THR A 11 -0.29 0.18 -14.44
C THR A 11 -0.63 1.53 -15.06
N ALA A 12 -1.88 1.71 -15.48
CA ALA A 12 -2.35 2.98 -16.07
C ALA A 12 -2.28 4.15 -15.07
N LEU A 13 -2.53 3.94 -13.77
CA LEU A 13 -2.39 4.99 -12.75
C LEU A 13 -0.96 5.54 -12.68
N PHE A 14 0.04 4.67 -12.79
CA PHE A 14 1.44 5.09 -12.78
C PHE A 14 1.93 5.64 -14.12
N ALA A 15 1.26 5.29 -15.22
CA ALA A 15 1.58 5.85 -16.53
C ALA A 15 1.06 7.29 -16.71
N ASP A 16 0.00 7.66 -15.96
CA ASP A 16 -0.61 9.00 -15.99
C ASP A 16 -0.67 9.58 -14.55
N LEU A 17 0.47 10.08 -14.07
CA LEU A 17 0.56 10.67 -12.72
C LEU A 17 -0.39 11.86 -12.51
N PRO A 18 -0.66 12.76 -13.49
CA PRO A 18 -1.70 13.76 -13.33
C PRO A 18 -3.08 13.19 -13.08
N ALA A 19 -3.50 12.15 -13.81
CA ALA A 19 -4.78 11.47 -13.59
C ALA A 19 -4.81 10.77 -12.21
N PHE A 20 -3.72 10.14 -11.81
CA PHE A 20 -3.60 9.53 -10.47
C PHE A 20 -3.68 10.60 -9.36
N ALA A 21 -2.98 11.72 -9.51
CA ALA A 21 -3.06 12.83 -8.56
C ALA A 21 -4.47 13.43 -8.48
N HIS A 22 -5.18 13.51 -9.62
CA HIS A 22 -6.57 13.94 -9.64
C HIS A 22 -7.49 12.96 -8.90
N LEU A 23 -7.31 11.66 -9.13
CA LEU A 23 -8.08 10.63 -8.43
C LEU A 23 -7.84 10.72 -6.92
N THR A 24 -6.59 10.72 -6.46
CA THR A 24 -6.24 10.80 -5.04
C THR A 24 -6.69 12.11 -4.40
N GLY A 25 -6.59 13.23 -5.11
CA GLY A 25 -7.01 14.55 -4.61
C GLY A 25 -8.53 14.72 -4.42
N ASN A 26 -9.33 13.79 -4.97
CA ASN A 26 -10.79 13.75 -4.76
C ASN A 26 -11.21 12.78 -3.65
N LEU A 27 -10.28 12.05 -3.04
CA LEU A 27 -10.57 11.12 -1.95
C LEU A 27 -10.41 11.84 -0.61
N THR A 28 -11.27 11.50 0.33
CA THR A 28 -11.24 12.02 1.71
C THR A 28 -10.93 10.86 2.64
N LEU A 29 -9.87 10.98 3.45
CA LEU A 29 -9.43 9.87 4.32
C LEU A 29 -10.50 9.44 5.34
N GLU A 30 -11.33 10.39 5.79
CA GLU A 30 -12.42 10.17 6.73
C GLU A 30 -13.56 9.31 6.16
N ASP A 31 -13.64 9.17 4.83
CA ASP A 31 -14.65 8.32 4.18
C ASP A 31 -14.32 6.84 4.30
N TYR A 32 -13.11 6.50 4.76
CA TYR A 32 -12.64 5.13 4.89
C TYR A 32 -12.51 4.70 6.35
N SER A 33 -12.82 3.43 6.61
CA SER A 33 -12.67 2.78 7.92
C SER A 33 -11.59 1.70 7.83
N PRO A 34 -10.31 2.08 7.72
CA PRO A 34 -9.25 1.12 7.52
C PRO A 34 -9.01 0.24 8.74
N LYS A 35 -8.63 -1.01 8.47
CA LYS A 35 -8.02 -1.91 9.45
C LYS A 35 -6.54 -2.00 9.17
N ARG A 36 -5.72 -1.95 10.20
CA ARG A 36 -4.27 -2.06 10.06
C ARG A 36 -3.68 -3.02 11.07
N TYR A 37 -2.71 -3.80 10.61
CA TYR A 37 -1.89 -4.69 11.42
C TYR A 37 -0.43 -4.46 11.07
N ASP A 38 0.39 -4.11 12.06
CA ASP A 38 1.83 -3.93 11.91
C ASP A 38 2.57 -4.77 12.95
N PHE A 39 3.45 -5.62 12.49
CA PHE A 39 4.26 -6.47 13.35
C PHE A 39 5.72 -6.36 12.95
N PHE A 40 6.50 -5.74 13.81
CA PHE A 40 7.93 -5.51 13.57
C PHE A 40 8.77 -6.09 14.70
N GLN A 41 9.77 -6.86 14.31
CA GLN A 41 10.89 -7.25 15.15
C GLN A 41 12.17 -7.17 14.31
N TYR A 42 12.90 -6.07 14.46
CA TYR A 42 14.09 -5.81 13.67
C TYR A 42 14.94 -7.08 13.45
N PRO A 43 15.35 -7.37 12.21
CA PRO A 43 15.09 -6.61 10.99
C PRO A 43 13.81 -7.03 10.24
N LEU A 44 13.01 -7.93 10.78
CA LEU A 44 11.84 -8.50 10.11
C LEU A 44 10.56 -7.75 10.43
N GLY A 45 9.67 -7.66 9.44
CA GLY A 45 8.35 -7.10 9.67
C GLY A 45 7.35 -7.45 8.59
N ILE A 46 6.08 -7.32 8.97
CA ILE A 46 4.94 -7.35 8.06
C ILE A 46 3.97 -6.23 8.42
N SER A 47 3.34 -5.69 7.40
CA SER A 47 2.26 -4.72 7.51
C SER A 47 1.10 -5.18 6.64
N TRP A 48 -0.12 -5.00 7.12
CA TRP A 48 -1.34 -5.18 6.35
C TRP A 48 -2.29 -4.02 6.61
N LEU A 49 -2.77 -3.40 5.53
CA LEU A 49 -3.70 -2.29 5.55
C LEU A 49 -4.87 -2.63 4.63
N GLY A 50 -6.08 -2.71 5.17
CA GLY A 50 -7.28 -3.03 4.41
C GLY A 50 -8.37 -1.99 4.57
N ILE A 51 -9.14 -1.77 3.50
CA ILE A 51 -10.37 -0.97 3.48
C ILE A 51 -11.56 -1.85 3.08
N PRO A 52 -12.75 -1.65 3.68
CA PRO A 52 -13.96 -2.38 3.30
C PRO A 52 -14.30 -2.18 1.82
N ARG A 53 -14.67 -3.27 1.15
CA ARG A 53 -14.98 -3.24 -0.29
C ARG A 53 -16.15 -2.33 -0.65
N GLU A 54 -17.14 -2.23 0.23
CA GLU A 54 -18.33 -1.40 0.06
C GLU A 54 -18.03 0.11 0.10
N GLN A 55 -16.85 0.52 0.56
CA GLN A 55 -16.45 1.93 0.64
C GLN A 55 -15.80 2.45 -0.64
N VAL A 56 -15.58 1.61 -1.63
CA VAL A 56 -14.93 1.97 -2.90
C VAL A 56 -15.69 1.42 -4.10
N SER A 57 -15.61 2.10 -5.23
CA SER A 57 -16.29 1.71 -6.47
C SER A 57 -15.61 0.56 -7.22
N GLY A 58 -14.36 0.26 -6.90
CA GLY A 58 -13.60 -0.82 -7.53
C GLY A 58 -12.10 -0.79 -7.23
N PRO A 59 -11.33 -1.69 -7.89
CA PRO A 59 -9.91 -1.87 -7.59
C PRO A 59 -9.05 -0.62 -7.79
N GLN A 60 -9.36 0.22 -8.75
CA GLN A 60 -8.58 1.43 -9.05
C GLN A 60 -8.71 2.49 -7.95
N GLU A 61 -9.95 2.73 -7.49
CA GLU A 61 -10.20 3.62 -6.36
C GLU A 61 -9.65 3.03 -5.07
N ALA A 62 -9.85 1.72 -4.85
CA ALA A 62 -9.28 1.02 -3.70
C ALA A 62 -7.75 1.18 -3.63
N PHE A 63 -7.06 1.02 -4.76
CA PHE A 63 -5.63 1.21 -4.83
C PHE A 63 -5.23 2.64 -4.46
N ALA A 64 -5.92 3.64 -5.00
CA ALA A 64 -5.65 5.05 -4.71
C ALA A 64 -5.92 5.40 -3.24
N ALA A 65 -7.00 4.89 -2.67
CA ALA A 65 -7.34 5.09 -1.25
C ALA A 65 -6.34 4.43 -0.31
N LEU A 66 -5.96 3.18 -0.57
CA LEU A 66 -4.94 2.47 0.20
C LEU A 66 -3.59 3.18 0.12
N PHE A 67 -3.25 3.69 -1.07
CA PHE A 67 -2.05 4.46 -1.29
C PHE A 67 -2.01 5.73 -0.42
N LEU A 68 -3.11 6.49 -0.37
CA LEU A 68 -3.22 7.66 0.48
C LEU A 68 -3.13 7.33 1.96
N LEU A 69 -3.85 6.28 2.38
CA LEU A 69 -3.86 5.83 3.76
C LEU A 69 -2.47 5.36 4.19
N ASP A 70 -1.78 4.62 3.34
CA ASP A 70 -0.42 4.17 3.62
C ASP A 70 0.54 5.35 3.75
N LEU A 71 0.48 6.33 2.84
CA LEU A 71 1.22 7.58 2.97
C LEU A 71 0.91 8.30 4.28
N HIS A 72 -0.36 8.36 4.67
CA HIS A 72 -0.78 9.00 5.91
C HIS A 72 -0.18 8.30 7.14
N TYR A 73 -0.21 6.97 7.17
CA TYR A 73 0.37 6.19 8.27
C TYR A 73 1.90 6.22 8.30
N GLN A 74 2.56 6.27 7.15
CA GLN A 74 4.01 6.43 7.07
C GLN A 74 4.47 7.85 7.35
N ASN A 75 3.54 8.78 7.36
CA ASN A 75 3.80 10.22 7.51
C ASN A 75 4.56 10.55 8.79
N ASP A 76 4.22 9.92 9.91
CA ASP A 76 4.94 10.11 11.18
C ASP A 76 6.42 9.75 11.06
N TRP A 77 6.76 8.74 10.27
CA TRP A 77 8.15 8.35 10.03
C TRP A 77 8.84 9.31 9.05
N ILE A 78 8.20 9.63 7.93
CA ILE A 78 8.69 10.60 6.94
C ILE A 78 8.84 11.99 7.56
N TYR A 79 7.90 12.41 8.43
CA TYR A 79 7.98 13.69 9.11
C TYR A 79 9.05 13.76 10.17
N ASN A 80 9.31 12.69 10.89
CA ASN A 80 10.43 12.67 11.82
C ASN A 80 11.77 12.85 11.12
N GLU A 81 11.91 12.35 9.88
CA GLU A 81 13.09 12.64 9.05
C GLU A 81 13.04 14.05 8.43
N ALA A 82 11.90 14.49 7.93
CA ALA A 82 11.73 15.83 7.39
C ALA A 82 11.85 16.92 8.46
N ALA A 83 11.35 16.69 9.67
CA ALA A 83 11.56 17.58 10.82
C ALA A 83 13.05 17.69 11.20
N ARG A 84 13.85 16.65 10.99
CA ARG A 84 15.31 16.70 11.14
C ARG A 84 15.99 17.54 10.05
N THR A 85 15.36 17.70 8.88
CA THR A 85 15.90 18.43 7.73
C THR A 85 15.30 19.83 7.54
N ASN A 86 14.54 20.37 8.50
CA ASN A 86 13.81 21.66 8.40
C ASN A 86 12.87 21.76 7.19
N ALA A 87 12.35 20.66 6.69
CA ALA A 87 11.32 20.68 5.66
C ALA A 87 9.97 21.08 6.28
N ASP A 88 9.23 21.95 5.60
CA ASP A 88 7.91 22.39 6.03
C ASP A 88 6.99 21.19 6.31
N GLN A 89 6.23 21.28 7.38
CA GLN A 89 5.31 20.26 7.82
C GLN A 89 4.27 20.00 6.72
N PHE A 90 4.26 18.78 6.20
CA PHE A 90 3.40 18.37 5.11
C PHE A 90 2.13 17.72 5.66
N VAL A 91 0.98 18.31 5.41
CA VAL A 91 -0.33 17.78 5.82
C VAL A 91 -1.05 17.22 4.59
N ILE A 92 -1.13 15.89 4.49
CA ILE A 92 -1.65 15.17 3.31
C ILE A 92 -3.06 15.63 2.94
N ASP A 93 -3.94 15.76 3.91
CA ASP A 93 -5.37 16.10 3.74
C ASP A 93 -5.60 17.49 3.14
N ARG A 94 -4.58 18.32 3.01
CA ARG A 94 -4.67 19.71 2.54
C ARG A 94 -3.81 20.01 1.30
N VAL A 95 -3.24 18.98 0.70
CA VAL A 95 -2.38 19.17 -0.46
C VAL A 95 -3.22 19.44 -1.71
N PRO A 96 -3.08 20.59 -2.37
CA PRO A 96 -3.71 20.84 -3.65
C PRO A 96 -3.30 19.81 -4.71
N THR A 97 -4.21 19.48 -5.63
CA THR A 97 -4.01 18.41 -6.63
C THR A 97 -2.75 18.60 -7.48
N ASP A 98 -2.37 19.84 -7.79
CA ASP A 98 -1.14 20.16 -8.52
C ASP A 98 0.14 19.84 -7.71
N GLN A 99 0.08 20.00 -6.40
CA GLN A 99 1.18 19.61 -5.51
C GLN A 99 1.28 18.10 -5.35
N TRP A 100 0.18 17.35 -5.46
CA TRP A 100 0.19 15.89 -5.47
C TRP A 100 1.05 15.31 -6.59
N VAL A 101 1.00 15.88 -7.80
CA VAL A 101 1.86 15.45 -8.91
C VAL A 101 3.34 15.59 -8.54
N GLN A 102 3.71 16.74 -7.97
CA GLN A 102 5.10 16.97 -7.54
C GLN A 102 5.50 16.06 -6.38
N LEU A 103 4.57 15.81 -5.44
CA LEU A 103 4.81 14.91 -4.34
C LEU A 103 5.02 13.48 -4.81
N LEU A 104 4.15 12.98 -5.68
CA LEU A 104 4.28 11.67 -6.31
C LEU A 104 5.61 11.53 -7.05
N GLN A 105 5.99 12.54 -7.84
CA GLN A 105 7.23 12.52 -8.62
C GLN A 105 8.49 12.63 -7.76
N ASN A 106 8.50 13.55 -6.79
CA ASN A 106 9.74 13.94 -6.09
C ASN A 106 9.97 13.19 -4.77
N LYS A 107 8.91 12.76 -4.11
CA LYS A 107 9.06 12.07 -2.81
C LYS A 107 8.63 10.61 -2.88
N TRP A 108 7.50 10.34 -3.47
CA TRP A 108 6.94 9.01 -3.40
C TRP A 108 7.57 8.08 -4.42
N ILE A 109 7.59 8.49 -5.69
CA ILE A 109 8.21 7.71 -6.76
C ILE A 109 9.73 7.63 -6.56
N ALA A 110 10.37 8.74 -6.17
CA ALA A 110 11.81 8.78 -5.99
C ALA A 110 12.30 8.09 -4.71
N ASN A 111 11.57 8.20 -3.59
CA ASN A 111 12.04 7.69 -2.31
C ASN A 111 11.52 6.29 -1.96
N TYR A 112 10.28 5.97 -2.33
CA TYR A 112 9.70 4.65 -2.09
C TYR A 112 9.92 3.69 -3.24
N PHE A 113 9.85 4.19 -4.46
CA PHE A 113 9.90 3.35 -5.62
C PHE A 113 11.21 3.47 -6.36
N ASP A 114 12.20 4.26 -5.90
CA ASP A 114 13.49 4.38 -6.60
C ASP A 114 13.39 3.78 -8.02
N LEU A 115 12.60 4.44 -8.88
CA LEU A 115 12.10 3.89 -10.13
C LEU A 115 13.15 3.26 -11.03
N PRO A 116 14.45 3.71 -11.00
CA PRO A 116 15.51 2.98 -11.69
C PRO A 116 15.76 1.58 -11.10
N ARG A 117 15.47 1.35 -9.81
CA ARG A 117 15.71 0.08 -9.13
C ARG A 117 14.47 -0.79 -8.94
N ARG A 118 13.29 -0.17 -8.79
CA ARG A 118 12.02 -0.85 -8.50
C ARG A 118 10.98 -0.47 -9.55
N GLN A 119 11.09 -1.01 -10.75
CA GLN A 119 10.01 -0.85 -11.74
C GLN A 119 8.75 -1.53 -11.22
N LEU A 120 7.63 -0.80 -11.22
CA LEU A 120 6.32 -1.37 -10.94
C LEU A 120 6.07 -2.57 -11.86
N ARG A 121 5.84 -3.73 -11.27
CA ARG A 121 5.49 -4.96 -11.97
C ARG A 121 4.29 -5.58 -11.29
N VAL A 122 3.13 -5.37 -11.85
CA VAL A 122 1.90 -5.97 -11.33
C VAL A 122 1.84 -7.44 -11.76
N ILE A 123 2.35 -8.31 -10.90
CA ILE A 123 2.50 -9.74 -11.17
C ILE A 123 1.47 -10.53 -10.35
N PRO A 124 0.63 -11.36 -10.97
CA PRO A 124 -0.30 -12.21 -10.24
C PRO A 124 0.47 -13.21 -9.35
N VAL A 125 -0.02 -13.39 -8.14
CA VAL A 125 0.51 -14.36 -7.17
C VAL A 125 -0.63 -15.28 -6.75
N GLU A 126 -0.35 -16.57 -6.67
CA GLU A 126 -1.33 -17.52 -6.15
C GLU A 126 -1.63 -17.21 -4.67
N PRO A 127 -2.92 -17.12 -4.26
CA PRO A 127 -3.28 -16.77 -2.88
C PRO A 127 -2.58 -17.62 -1.81
N ALA A 128 -2.46 -18.92 -2.04
CA ALA A 128 -1.77 -19.81 -1.10
C ALA A 128 -0.26 -19.51 -0.99
N ALA A 129 0.39 -19.17 -2.10
CA ALA A 129 1.81 -18.80 -2.12
C ALA A 129 2.02 -17.43 -1.42
N PHE A 130 1.11 -16.47 -1.64
CA PHE A 130 1.11 -15.20 -0.91
C PHE A 130 1.01 -15.44 0.60
N LEU A 131 0.00 -16.18 1.05
CA LEU A 131 -0.21 -16.44 2.47
C LEU A 131 1.01 -17.09 3.13
N GLN A 132 1.57 -18.11 2.48
CA GLN A 132 2.77 -18.79 2.97
C GLN A 132 3.95 -17.84 3.12
N LYS A 133 4.22 -17.04 2.08
CA LYS A 133 5.35 -16.10 2.08
C LYS A 133 5.12 -14.95 3.07
N PHE A 134 3.94 -14.34 3.04
CA PHE A 134 3.59 -13.20 3.88
C PHE A 134 3.66 -13.55 5.37
N LEU A 135 3.01 -14.65 5.78
CA LEU A 135 2.99 -15.09 7.16
C LEU A 135 4.35 -15.62 7.64
N TRP A 136 5.23 -16.06 6.74
CA TRP A 136 6.59 -16.46 7.10
C TRP A 136 7.42 -15.32 7.70
N TRP A 137 7.19 -14.07 7.23
CA TRP A 137 7.87 -12.87 7.73
C TRP A 137 7.33 -12.40 9.08
N MET A 138 6.26 -12.99 9.59
CA MET A 138 5.68 -12.58 10.86
C MET A 138 6.66 -12.79 12.00
N PRO A 139 6.94 -11.75 12.81
CA PRO A 139 7.84 -11.85 13.96
C PRO A 139 7.41 -12.93 14.95
N LYS A 140 8.35 -13.67 15.53
CA LYS A 140 8.07 -14.70 16.52
C LYS A 140 7.48 -14.14 17.82
N SER A 141 7.74 -12.87 18.11
CA SER A 141 7.19 -12.13 19.25
C SER A 141 5.72 -11.78 19.13
N THR A 142 5.12 -11.92 17.94
CA THR A 142 3.70 -11.64 17.72
C THR A 142 2.85 -12.57 18.57
N SER A 143 1.93 -12.01 19.36
CA SER A 143 1.03 -12.79 20.22
C SER A 143 0.09 -13.67 19.38
N SER A 144 -0.41 -14.75 20.00
CA SER A 144 -1.34 -15.67 19.33
C SER A 144 -2.64 -14.97 18.89
N GLY A 145 -3.12 -14.00 19.67
CA GLY A 145 -4.33 -13.22 19.35
C GLY A 145 -4.13 -12.32 18.15
N GLU A 146 -3.01 -11.59 18.09
CA GLU A 146 -2.66 -10.73 16.95
C GLU A 146 -2.43 -11.55 15.68
N ARG A 147 -1.74 -12.68 15.80
CA ARG A 147 -1.56 -13.62 14.69
C ARG A 147 -2.90 -14.11 14.14
N ALA A 148 -3.79 -14.57 15.02
CA ALA A 148 -5.11 -15.05 14.63
C ALA A 148 -5.96 -13.95 13.97
N ALA A 149 -5.88 -12.70 14.44
CA ALA A 149 -6.58 -11.57 13.85
C ALA A 149 -6.11 -11.28 12.41
N LEU A 150 -4.78 -11.28 12.17
CA LEU A 150 -4.25 -11.10 10.84
C LEU A 150 -4.56 -12.30 9.93
N GLU A 151 -4.38 -13.52 10.40
CA GLU A 151 -4.73 -14.73 9.64
C GLU A 151 -6.19 -14.71 9.22
N SER A 152 -7.10 -14.28 10.11
CA SER A 152 -8.51 -14.09 9.78
C SER A 152 -8.75 -13.02 8.69
N ALA A 153 -7.98 -11.93 8.72
CA ALA A 153 -8.11 -10.85 7.73
C ALA A 153 -7.67 -11.27 6.32
N VAL A 154 -6.74 -12.23 6.21
CA VAL A 154 -6.17 -12.65 4.91
C VAL A 154 -6.66 -14.02 4.43
N ILE A 155 -7.43 -14.78 5.23
CA ILE A 155 -7.80 -16.17 4.91
C ILE A 155 -8.65 -16.30 3.65
N SER A 156 -9.43 -15.28 3.31
CA SER A 156 -10.35 -15.27 2.17
C SER A 156 -9.81 -14.51 0.95
N VAL A 157 -8.49 -14.50 0.76
CA VAL A 157 -7.87 -13.83 -0.39
C VAL A 157 -8.39 -14.44 -1.69
N GLN A 158 -9.03 -13.61 -2.52
CA GLN A 158 -9.59 -13.98 -3.82
C GLN A 158 -8.56 -13.82 -4.93
N TRP A 159 -7.80 -12.73 -4.88
CA TRP A 159 -6.69 -12.45 -5.78
C TRP A 159 -5.69 -11.52 -5.11
N VAL A 160 -4.45 -11.61 -5.55
CA VAL A 160 -3.36 -10.76 -5.07
C VAL A 160 -2.30 -10.60 -6.16
N TYR A 161 -1.74 -9.40 -6.23
CA TYR A 161 -0.64 -9.04 -7.12
C TYR A 161 0.54 -8.56 -6.31
N SER A 162 1.74 -9.03 -6.64
CA SER A 162 2.98 -8.41 -6.20
C SER A 162 3.23 -7.16 -7.04
N LEU A 163 3.53 -6.04 -6.38
CA LEU A 163 3.76 -4.75 -7.02
C LEU A 163 5.25 -4.51 -7.27
N PHE A 164 6.09 -4.94 -6.35
CA PHE A 164 7.55 -4.75 -6.38
C PHE A 164 8.23 -6.02 -5.88
N PRO A 165 8.34 -7.05 -6.71
CA PRO A 165 9.01 -8.28 -6.30
C PRO A 165 10.50 -8.02 -6.08
N ASP A 166 10.93 -8.09 -4.83
CA ASP A 166 12.31 -8.01 -4.39
C ASP A 166 12.66 -9.26 -3.54
N ALA A 167 13.93 -9.53 -3.37
CA ALA A 167 14.37 -10.66 -2.56
C ALA A 167 14.15 -10.44 -1.04
N PHE A 168 14.13 -9.19 -0.60
CA PHE A 168 14.08 -8.79 0.81
C PHE A 168 12.86 -7.99 1.21
N TYR A 169 12.09 -7.49 0.26
CA TYR A 169 10.91 -6.69 0.47
C TYR A 169 9.88 -6.94 -0.63
N ASP A 170 8.66 -7.23 -0.21
CA ASP A 170 7.53 -7.41 -1.11
C ASP A 170 6.38 -6.48 -0.69
N MET A 171 5.78 -5.85 -1.68
CA MET A 171 4.52 -5.12 -1.54
C MET A 171 3.45 -5.79 -2.39
N TYR A 172 2.29 -5.97 -1.82
CA TYR A 172 1.16 -6.63 -2.47
C TYR A 172 -0.07 -5.75 -2.47
N PHE A 173 -0.86 -5.85 -3.53
CA PHE A 173 -2.22 -5.35 -3.61
C PHE A 173 -3.16 -6.52 -3.86
N GLY A 174 -4.21 -6.63 -3.07
CA GLY A 174 -5.12 -7.76 -3.17
C GLY A 174 -6.53 -7.48 -2.69
N GLN A 175 -7.36 -8.51 -2.78
CA GLN A 175 -8.75 -8.50 -2.36
C GLN A 175 -9.07 -9.77 -1.59
N THR A 176 -9.78 -9.59 -0.47
CA THR A 176 -10.49 -10.65 0.24
C THR A 176 -11.99 -10.55 -0.02
N ASP A 177 -12.81 -11.38 0.64
CA ASP A 177 -14.27 -11.26 0.57
C ASP A 177 -14.76 -9.90 1.08
N GLU A 178 -14.08 -9.34 2.08
CA GLU A 178 -14.53 -8.13 2.78
C GLU A 178 -13.72 -6.87 2.44
N HIS A 179 -12.44 -7.01 2.09
CA HIS A 179 -11.51 -5.87 1.97
C HIS A 179 -10.73 -5.88 0.66
N TYR A 180 -10.39 -4.68 0.17
CA TYR A 180 -9.17 -4.47 -0.61
C TYR A 180 -8.04 -4.17 0.36
N PHE A 181 -6.81 -4.61 0.05
CA PHE A 181 -5.69 -4.45 0.96
C PHE A 181 -4.36 -4.18 0.27
N PHE A 182 -3.48 -3.46 0.98
CA PHE A 182 -2.04 -3.55 0.81
C PHE A 182 -1.46 -4.47 1.87
N ALA A 183 -0.43 -5.21 1.51
CA ALA A 183 0.37 -6.00 2.43
C ALA A 183 1.85 -5.83 2.09
N GLU A 184 2.66 -5.65 3.11
CA GLU A 184 4.10 -5.50 2.98
C GLU A 184 4.80 -6.53 3.86
N SER A 185 5.89 -7.07 3.38
CA SER A 185 6.70 -8.00 4.15
C SER A 185 8.15 -7.92 3.73
N GLY A 186 9.05 -8.00 4.70
CA GLY A 186 10.47 -7.98 4.37
C GLY A 186 11.42 -7.70 5.51
N VAL A 187 12.64 -7.37 5.10
CA VAL A 187 13.72 -6.90 5.97
C VAL A 187 13.73 -5.38 5.91
N TYR A 188 13.69 -4.76 7.08
CA TYR A 188 13.75 -3.30 7.25
C TYR A 188 15.09 -2.94 7.87
N ASP A 189 15.88 -2.09 7.19
CA ASP A 189 17.20 -1.60 7.63
C ASP A 189 17.08 -0.34 8.50
#